data_56ba70a2042142d7769eb447ae3386d1
#
_entry.id   56ba70a2042142d7769eb447ae3386d1
#
_cell.length_a   1.000
_cell.length_b   1.000
_cell.length_c   1.000
_cell.angle_alpha   90.00
_cell.angle_beta   90.00
_cell.angle_gamma   90.00
#
_symmetry.space_group_name_H-M   'P 1'
#
loop_
_entity.id
_entity.type
_entity.pdbx_description
1 polymer ?
#
loop_
_entity_poly.entity_id
_entity_poly.type
_entity_poly.pdbx_seq_one_letter_code
_entity_poly.pdbx_strand_id
1 'polypeptide(L)'
;TRLTAPWMMLGEPSAGFVPVDENGDLMWGLIAFRWVGAALMVPVMEELFWRSFLMRWVDNPDFEKVSPRSVTLKAIVMSTVVFAMAHTLWLAAIVAGLAYAWLYQRTGKLWAPIVAHAVTNGVLGVWVVLMGQWQFW
;
A
#
# COMPACT_ATOMS: atom_id res chain seq x y z
N THR A 1 -10.11 -0.94 21.57
CA THR A 1 -9.74 0.40 21.07
C THR A 1 -10.03 0.42 19.58
N ARG A 2 -11.03 1.18 19.15
CA ARG A 2 -11.35 1.32 17.72
C ARG A 2 -10.32 2.26 17.11
N LEU A 3 -9.31 1.71 16.44
CA LEU A 3 -8.27 2.49 15.75
C LEU A 3 -8.77 3.11 14.44
N THR A 4 -9.97 2.74 13.98
CA THR A 4 -10.56 3.27 12.76
C THR A 4 -12.01 3.66 12.99
N ALA A 5 -12.36 4.89 12.65
CA ALA A 5 -13.75 5.31 12.58
C ALA A 5 -14.35 4.87 11.22
N PRO A 6 -15.68 4.62 11.13
CA PRO A 6 -16.32 4.19 9.88
C PRO A 6 -16.02 5.11 8.68
N TRP A 7 -15.93 6.42 8.90
CA TRP A 7 -15.63 7.41 7.86
C TRP A 7 -14.18 7.35 7.32
N MET A 8 -13.27 6.59 7.97
CA MET A 8 -11.89 6.38 7.49
C MET A 8 -11.77 5.20 6.52
N MET A 9 -12.86 4.49 6.26
CA MET A 9 -12.90 3.31 5.41
C MET A 9 -13.81 3.54 4.20
N LEU A 10 -13.45 2.97 3.06
CA LEU A 10 -14.30 2.85 1.88
C LEU A 10 -14.95 1.46 1.89
N GLY A 11 -16.28 1.42 1.89
CA GLY A 11 -17.08 0.19 1.93
C GLY A 11 -17.26 -0.38 3.34
N GLU A 12 -18.01 -1.48 3.42
CA GLU A 12 -18.23 -2.20 4.67
C GLU A 12 -16.95 -2.94 5.10
N PRO A 13 -16.65 -2.95 6.41
CA PRO A 13 -15.55 -3.77 6.91
C PRO A 13 -15.80 -5.23 6.56
N SER A 14 -14.94 -5.85 5.78
CA SER A 14 -15.01 -7.30 5.59
C SER A 14 -14.78 -7.99 6.93
N ALA A 15 -15.43 -9.16 7.13
CA ALA A 15 -15.23 -9.95 8.33
C ALA A 15 -13.78 -10.43 8.54
N GLY A 16 -12.91 -10.18 7.56
CA GLY A 16 -11.53 -10.62 7.56
C GLY A 16 -11.42 -12.16 7.49
N PHE A 17 -10.45 -12.63 6.77
CA PHE A 17 -10.13 -14.06 6.78
C PHE A 17 -9.24 -14.36 7.98
N VAL A 18 -9.74 -15.16 8.92
CA VAL A 18 -8.95 -15.65 10.06
C VAL A 18 -8.27 -16.96 9.64
N PRO A 19 -6.92 -17.00 9.58
CA PRO A 19 -6.19 -18.18 9.13
C PRO A 19 -6.05 -19.23 10.24
N VAL A 20 -7.15 -19.94 10.52
CA VAL A 20 -7.19 -21.03 11.49
C VAL A 20 -7.53 -22.35 10.79
N ASP A 21 -7.03 -23.46 11.34
CA ASP A 21 -7.34 -24.80 10.91
C ASP A 21 -8.67 -25.32 11.51
N GLU A 22 -9.01 -26.59 11.26
CA GLU A 22 -10.22 -27.24 11.76
C GLU A 22 -10.27 -27.34 13.30
N ASN A 23 -9.13 -27.26 13.98
CA ASN A 23 -9.02 -27.29 15.43
C ASN A 23 -9.07 -25.89 16.06
N GLY A 24 -9.05 -24.83 15.23
CA GLY A 24 -9.01 -23.45 15.67
C GLY A 24 -7.57 -22.91 15.89
N ASP A 25 -6.55 -23.67 15.53
CA ASP A 25 -5.15 -23.28 15.66
C ASP A 25 -4.70 -22.41 14.46
N LEU A 26 -3.86 -21.40 14.73
CA LEU A 26 -3.34 -20.50 13.68
C LEU A 26 -2.47 -21.26 12.66
N MET A 27 -2.79 -21.08 11.40
CA MET A 27 -2.06 -21.65 10.27
C MET A 27 -0.79 -20.82 9.96
N TRP A 28 0.26 -20.99 10.75
CA TRP A 28 1.50 -20.19 10.66
C TRP A 28 2.17 -20.22 9.30
N GLY A 29 2.13 -21.34 8.58
CA GLY A 29 2.67 -21.44 7.22
C GLY A 29 1.94 -20.52 6.24
N LEU A 30 0.60 -20.46 6.31
CA LEU A 30 -0.21 -19.58 5.49
C LEU A 30 0.01 -18.11 5.87
N ILE A 31 0.08 -17.82 7.17
CA ILE A 31 0.38 -16.48 7.68
C ILE A 31 1.72 -15.99 7.14
N ALA A 32 2.78 -16.79 7.27
CA ALA A 32 4.11 -16.45 6.80
C ALA A 32 4.15 -16.24 5.28
N PHE A 33 3.52 -17.13 4.51
CA PHE A 33 3.46 -17.03 3.05
C PHE A 33 2.77 -15.72 2.60
N ARG A 34 1.61 -15.44 3.19
CA ARG A 34 0.84 -14.23 2.87
C ARG A 34 1.56 -12.96 3.32
N TRP A 35 2.17 -12.97 4.51
CA TRP A 35 2.96 -11.84 5.00
C TRP A 35 4.14 -11.51 4.09
N VAL A 36 4.91 -12.53 3.66
CA VAL A 36 6.02 -12.34 2.73
C VAL A 36 5.53 -11.76 1.40
N GLY A 37 4.43 -12.28 0.86
CA GLY A 37 3.82 -11.75 -0.37
C GLY A 37 3.41 -10.29 -0.22
N ALA A 38 2.68 -9.96 0.84
CA ALA A 38 2.20 -8.61 1.12
C ALA A 38 3.34 -7.62 1.40
N ALA A 39 4.40 -8.05 2.08
CA ALA A 39 5.52 -7.19 2.43
C ALA A 39 6.56 -7.02 1.30
N LEU A 40 6.70 -7.97 0.39
CA LEU A 40 7.73 -7.90 -0.66
C LEU A 40 7.16 -7.78 -2.07
N MET A 41 6.21 -8.64 -2.45
CA MET A 41 5.71 -8.68 -3.83
C MET A 41 4.75 -7.52 -4.13
N VAL A 42 3.80 -7.27 -3.22
CA VAL A 42 2.81 -6.20 -3.40
C VAL A 42 3.47 -4.82 -3.55
N PRO A 43 4.41 -4.40 -2.68
CA PRO A 43 5.08 -3.11 -2.84
C PRO A 43 5.82 -2.95 -4.17
N VAL A 44 6.48 -4.00 -4.66
CA VAL A 44 7.16 -3.93 -5.97
C VAL A 44 6.15 -3.69 -7.08
N MET A 45 5.08 -4.48 -7.13
CA MET A 45 4.05 -4.36 -8.17
C MET A 45 3.33 -3.01 -8.10
N GLU A 46 2.96 -2.59 -6.89
CA GLU A 46 2.22 -1.34 -6.69
C GLU A 46 3.07 -0.11 -6.99
N GLU A 47 4.33 -0.05 -6.55
CA GLU A 47 5.17 1.11 -6.84
C GLU A 47 5.56 1.19 -8.33
N LEU A 48 5.72 0.06 -9.00
CA LEU A 48 5.86 0.04 -10.46
C LEU A 48 4.64 0.63 -11.16
N PHE A 49 3.43 0.27 -10.72
CA PHE A 49 2.21 0.77 -11.32
C PHE A 49 1.91 2.23 -10.93
N TRP A 50 1.89 2.53 -9.62
CA TRP A 50 1.43 3.83 -9.14
C TRP A 50 2.44 4.96 -9.36
N ARG A 51 3.74 4.72 -9.13
CA ARG A 51 4.80 5.74 -9.17
C ARG A 51 5.54 5.73 -10.48
N SER A 52 5.98 4.57 -10.94
CA SER A 52 6.74 4.51 -12.19
C SER A 52 5.87 4.72 -13.42
N PHE A 53 4.67 4.16 -13.44
CA PHE A 53 3.76 4.29 -14.58
C PHE A 53 2.75 5.42 -14.38
N LEU A 54 1.71 5.23 -13.56
CA LEU A 54 0.54 6.12 -13.53
C LEU A 54 0.88 7.57 -13.22
N MET A 55 1.69 7.81 -12.18
CA MET A 55 2.04 9.17 -11.78
C MET A 55 2.78 9.93 -12.90
N ARG A 56 3.66 9.27 -13.62
CA ARG A 56 4.38 9.87 -14.74
C ARG A 56 3.51 9.98 -15.99
N TRP A 57 2.61 9.02 -16.21
CA TRP A 57 1.66 9.01 -17.33
C TRP A 57 0.65 10.15 -17.26
N VAL A 58 0.25 10.58 -16.07
CA VAL A 58 -0.63 11.75 -15.89
C VAL A 58 0.00 13.03 -16.47
N ASP A 59 1.32 13.15 -16.40
CA ASP A 59 2.04 14.29 -16.97
C ASP A 59 2.31 14.14 -18.47
N ASN A 60 2.60 12.93 -18.92
CA ASN A 60 2.82 12.62 -20.34
C ASN A 60 2.52 11.15 -20.63
N PRO A 61 1.69 10.83 -21.66
CA PRO A 61 1.47 9.45 -22.09
C PRO A 61 2.75 8.67 -22.40
N ASP A 62 3.79 9.36 -22.87
CA ASP A 62 5.14 8.81 -23.02
C ASP A 62 5.89 8.92 -21.70
N PHE A 63 5.39 8.19 -20.70
CA PHE A 63 5.78 8.30 -19.29
C PHE A 63 7.28 8.03 -19.05
N GLU A 64 7.91 7.25 -19.90
CA GLU A 64 9.34 6.93 -19.78
C GLU A 64 10.22 8.17 -19.95
N LYS A 65 9.76 9.18 -20.69
CA LYS A 65 10.45 10.47 -20.87
C LYS A 65 10.27 11.43 -19.69
N VAL A 66 9.31 11.16 -18.79
CA VAL A 66 9.10 12.01 -17.62
C VAL A 66 10.07 11.63 -16.50
N SER A 67 10.94 12.55 -16.11
CA SER A 67 11.81 12.31 -14.95
C SER A 67 10.99 12.22 -13.66
N PRO A 68 11.25 11.27 -12.79
CA PRO A 68 10.59 11.21 -11.47
C PRO A 68 10.68 12.51 -10.68
N ARG A 69 11.78 13.24 -10.83
CA ARG A 69 12.06 14.50 -10.12
C ARG A 69 11.28 15.71 -10.65
N SER A 70 10.73 15.60 -11.86
CA SER A 70 10.01 16.69 -12.53
C SER A 70 8.50 16.49 -12.60
N VAL A 71 7.97 15.40 -11.97
CA VAL A 71 6.52 15.17 -11.93
C VAL A 71 5.80 16.33 -11.25
N THR A 72 4.66 16.71 -11.83
CA THR A 72 3.87 17.84 -11.35
C THR A 72 3.09 17.49 -10.07
N LEU A 73 2.73 18.53 -9.31
CA LEU A 73 1.84 18.36 -8.16
C LEU A 73 0.50 17.73 -8.57
N LYS A 74 -0.01 18.08 -9.77
CA LYS A 74 -1.22 17.46 -10.35
C LYS A 74 -1.06 15.95 -10.45
N ALA A 75 0.06 15.47 -11.01
CA ALA A 75 0.32 14.05 -11.17
C ALA A 75 0.43 13.32 -9.81
N ILE A 76 1.09 13.94 -8.83
CA ILE A 76 1.18 13.42 -7.47
C ILE A 76 -0.21 13.28 -6.83
N VAL A 77 -1.01 14.35 -6.88
CA VAL A 77 -2.36 14.35 -6.27
C VAL A 77 -3.26 13.34 -6.97
N MET A 78 -3.34 13.34 -8.30
CA MET A 78 -4.21 12.42 -9.04
C MET A 78 -3.82 10.96 -8.80
N SER A 79 -2.56 10.61 -8.91
CA SER A 79 -2.11 9.23 -8.66
C SER A 79 -2.35 8.80 -7.21
N THR A 80 -2.20 9.71 -6.24
CA THR A 80 -2.48 9.42 -4.82
C THR A 80 -3.98 9.23 -4.56
N VAL A 81 -4.85 10.03 -5.20
CA VAL A 81 -6.30 9.85 -5.06
C VAL A 81 -6.73 8.48 -5.62
N VAL A 82 -6.26 8.11 -6.81
CA VAL A 82 -6.60 6.80 -7.41
C VAL A 82 -6.02 5.67 -6.57
N PHE A 83 -4.80 5.79 -6.06
CA PHE A 83 -4.20 4.86 -5.11
C PHE A 83 -5.06 4.68 -3.86
N ALA A 84 -5.53 5.79 -3.27
CA ALA A 84 -6.38 5.75 -2.08
C ALA A 84 -7.73 5.08 -2.33
N MET A 85 -8.32 5.30 -3.51
CA MET A 85 -9.58 4.63 -3.91
C MET A 85 -9.45 3.11 -4.07
N ALA A 86 -8.25 2.61 -4.30
CA ALA A 86 -7.96 1.18 -4.37
C ALA A 86 -7.76 0.53 -2.98
N HIS A 87 -7.80 1.32 -1.90
CA HIS A 87 -7.54 0.86 -0.55
C HIS A 87 -8.73 1.09 0.39
N THR A 88 -9.07 0.10 1.19
CA THR A 88 -10.14 0.21 2.19
C THR A 88 -9.87 1.33 3.20
N LEU A 89 -8.63 1.45 3.68
CA LEU A 89 -8.19 2.54 4.57
C LEU A 89 -7.71 3.75 3.76
N TRP A 90 -8.64 4.40 3.07
CA TRP A 90 -8.35 5.47 2.13
C TRP A 90 -7.52 6.63 2.71
N LEU A 91 -7.79 7.03 3.96
CA LEU A 91 -7.05 8.12 4.60
C LEU A 91 -5.59 7.76 4.88
N ALA A 92 -5.35 6.54 5.39
CA ALA A 92 -3.99 6.02 5.56
C ALA A 92 -3.28 5.87 4.21
N ALA A 93 -4.01 5.44 3.17
CA ALA A 93 -3.49 5.33 1.82
C ALA A 93 -3.12 6.70 1.21
N ILE A 94 -3.88 7.77 1.48
CA ILE A 94 -3.47 9.13 1.07
C ILE A 94 -2.13 9.51 1.70
N VAL A 95 -1.98 9.32 3.02
CA VAL A 95 -0.74 9.68 3.73
C VAL A 95 0.44 8.86 3.18
N ALA A 96 0.27 7.55 3.07
CA ALA A 96 1.29 6.65 2.53
C ALA A 96 1.61 6.99 1.06
N GLY A 97 0.57 7.21 0.25
CA GLY A 97 0.69 7.56 -1.17
C GLY A 97 1.48 8.83 -1.41
N LEU A 98 1.22 9.88 -0.64
CA LEU A 98 1.98 11.13 -0.69
C LEU A 98 3.43 10.92 -0.24
N ALA A 99 3.66 10.15 0.83
CA ALA A 99 5.01 9.87 1.32
C ALA A 99 5.84 9.09 0.27
N TYR A 100 5.26 8.07 -0.36
CA TYR A 100 5.92 7.27 -1.39
C TYR A 100 6.18 8.09 -2.67
N ALA A 101 5.21 8.93 -3.10
CA ALA A 101 5.40 9.84 -4.23
C ALA A 101 6.52 10.84 -3.95
N TRP A 102 6.56 11.42 -2.75
CA TRP A 102 7.63 12.32 -2.31
C TRP A 102 9.00 11.64 -2.31
N LEU A 103 9.10 10.41 -1.78
CA LEU A 103 10.34 9.63 -1.78
C LEU A 103 10.83 9.38 -3.21
N TYR A 104 9.92 9.00 -4.12
CA TYR A 104 10.27 8.77 -5.51
C TYR A 104 10.75 10.04 -6.20
N GLN A 105 10.02 11.15 -6.02
CA GLN A 105 10.40 12.45 -6.57
C GLN A 105 11.76 12.93 -6.01
N ARG A 106 11.95 12.80 -4.69
CA ARG A 106 13.16 13.27 -4.01
C ARG A 106 14.40 12.48 -4.40
N THR A 107 14.29 11.18 -4.48
CA THR A 107 15.43 10.29 -4.77
C THR A 107 15.65 10.05 -6.26
N GLY A 108 14.60 10.10 -7.06
CA GLY A 108 14.58 9.68 -8.46
C GLY A 108 14.73 8.16 -8.63
N LYS A 109 14.62 7.39 -7.55
CA LYS A 109 14.89 5.96 -7.53
C LYS A 109 13.65 5.21 -7.02
N LEU A 110 13.11 4.29 -7.83
CA LEU A 110 11.89 3.55 -7.51
C LEU A 110 12.05 2.62 -6.29
N TRP A 111 13.23 2.10 -6.04
CA TRP A 111 13.46 1.25 -4.88
C TRP A 111 13.20 1.97 -3.54
N ALA A 112 13.34 3.30 -3.47
CA ALA A 112 13.11 4.04 -2.23
C ALA A 112 11.66 3.95 -1.73
N PRO A 113 10.62 4.26 -2.54
CA PRO A 113 9.24 3.99 -2.13
C PRO A 113 8.93 2.51 -2.01
N ILE A 114 9.53 1.61 -2.81
CA ILE A 114 9.33 0.15 -2.64
C ILE A 114 9.75 -0.29 -1.23
N VAL A 115 10.93 0.11 -0.76
CA VAL A 115 11.41 -0.25 0.58
C VAL A 115 10.51 0.36 1.67
N ALA A 116 10.13 1.63 1.54
CA ALA A 116 9.24 2.27 2.50
C ALA A 116 7.88 1.56 2.57
N HIS A 117 7.31 1.20 1.42
CA HIS A 117 6.05 0.47 1.34
C HIS A 117 6.19 -0.96 1.92
N ALA A 118 7.27 -1.66 1.59
CA ALA A 118 7.57 -2.98 2.13
C ALA A 118 7.65 -2.97 3.68
N VAL A 119 8.31 -1.96 4.25
CA VAL A 119 8.37 -1.77 5.70
C VAL A 119 6.99 -1.49 6.28
N THR A 120 6.20 -0.62 5.65
CA THR A 120 4.83 -0.31 6.10
C THR A 120 3.96 -1.57 6.12
N ASN A 121 3.94 -2.35 5.03
CA ASN A 121 3.16 -3.58 4.94
C ASN A 121 3.68 -4.65 5.90
N GLY A 122 4.99 -4.79 6.02
CA GLY A 122 5.61 -5.74 6.94
C GLY A 122 5.25 -5.47 8.40
N VAL A 123 5.35 -4.20 8.83
CA VAL A 123 4.99 -3.78 10.20
C VAL A 123 3.49 -3.93 10.42
N LEU A 124 2.66 -3.53 9.46
CA LEU A 124 1.20 -3.70 9.55
C LEU A 124 0.84 -5.19 9.70
N GLY A 125 1.43 -6.08 8.89
CA GLY A 125 1.17 -7.51 8.97
C GLY A 125 1.54 -8.12 10.33
N VAL A 126 2.69 -7.75 10.89
CA VAL A 126 3.10 -8.15 12.24
C VAL A 126 2.08 -7.66 13.27
N TRP A 127 1.68 -6.40 13.18
CA TRP A 127 0.68 -5.82 14.09
C TRP A 127 -0.67 -6.55 13.97
N VAL A 128 -1.13 -6.86 12.76
CA VAL A 128 -2.39 -7.62 12.54
C VAL A 128 -2.35 -8.96 13.25
N VAL A 129 -1.26 -9.70 13.11
CA VAL A 129 -1.10 -11.02 13.74
C VAL A 129 -1.06 -10.91 15.27
N LEU A 130 -0.28 -9.98 15.81
CA LEU A 130 -0.12 -9.80 17.26
C LEU A 130 -1.41 -9.32 17.94
N MET A 131 -2.20 -8.50 17.25
CA MET A 131 -3.41 -7.87 17.82
C MET A 131 -4.70 -8.59 17.40
N GLY A 132 -4.62 -9.64 16.56
CA GLY A 132 -5.77 -10.36 16.05
C GLY A 132 -6.70 -9.51 15.18
N GLN A 133 -6.17 -8.49 14.49
CA GLN A 133 -6.97 -7.53 13.71
C GLN A 133 -7.12 -7.99 12.25
N TRP A 134 -7.65 -9.20 12.08
CA TRP A 134 -7.73 -9.92 10.80
C TRP A 134 -8.51 -9.20 9.69
N GLN A 135 -9.34 -8.21 10.03
CA GLN A 135 -10.02 -7.36 9.04
C GLN A 135 -9.05 -6.52 8.18
N PHE A 136 -7.79 -6.41 8.59
CA PHE A 136 -6.73 -5.72 7.83
C PHE A 136 -5.74 -6.68 7.17
N TRP A 137 -6.08 -7.97 7.21
CA TRP A 137 -5.23 -9.03 6.66
C TRP A 137 -5.41 -9.24 5.17
#